data_ee8ac3d73baf312621c4ba9efffb1a78
#
_entry.id   ee8ac3d73baf312621c4ba9efffb1a78
#
_cell.length_a   1.000
_cell.length_b   1.000
_cell.length_c   1.000
_cell.angle_alpha   90.00
_cell.angle_beta   90.00
_cell.angle_gamma   90.00
#
_symmetry.space_group_name_H-M   'P 1'
#
loop_
_entity.id
_entity.type
_entity.pdbx_description
1 polymer ?
#
loop_
_entity_poly.entity_id
_entity_poly.type
_entity_poly.pdbx_seq_one_letter_code
_entity_poly.pdbx_strand_id
1 'polypeptide(L)'
;MASENMTPQDYIGHHLNNLQLDLRTFSLVDPHNHTATFWTLNIDSMFFSVVLGLLFLAMFRSVAKKATSGVPGKFQTFIEMIIGFVHGSVKDMYHGKSKVIAPLALTVFVWVFLMNLMDLLPIDFLPWIGEHILGLPALRVVPSADVNITLSMALGVFILIIFYSIKMKGVGGFVKELTMQPFNHWAFIPVNLILEGVSLLSKPISLGLRLFGNMYAGELIFILIAGLLPWWSQWVLNVPWAIFHILIITLQAFIFMVLTIVYLSMASEEH
;
A
#
# COMPACT_ATOMS: atom_id res chain seq x y z
N MET A 1 -27.54 10.87 -0.40
CA MET A 1 -28.15 12.18 -0.73
C MET A 1 -27.32 13.21 -0.01
N ALA A 2 -26.51 14.00 -0.71
CA ALA A 2 -25.85 15.15 -0.12
C ALA A 2 -26.92 16.05 0.49
N SER A 3 -26.74 16.49 1.74
CA SER A 3 -27.64 17.46 2.36
C SER A 3 -27.67 18.70 1.47
N GLU A 4 -28.84 19.21 1.13
CA GLU A 4 -29.11 20.28 0.15
C GLU A 4 -28.33 21.60 0.40
N ASN A 5 -27.44 21.67 1.39
CA ASN A 5 -26.72 22.88 1.80
C ASN A 5 -25.19 22.71 1.95
N MET A 6 -24.60 21.56 1.57
CA MET A 6 -23.13 21.44 1.60
C MET A 6 -22.49 22.15 0.40
N THR A 7 -21.50 23.00 0.66
CA THR A 7 -20.69 23.54 -0.45
C THR A 7 -19.80 22.43 -1.03
N PRO A 8 -19.37 22.51 -2.30
CA PRO A 8 -18.43 21.53 -2.86
C PRO A 8 -17.14 21.37 -2.04
N GLN A 9 -16.68 22.44 -1.41
CA GLN A 9 -15.52 22.43 -0.52
C GLN A 9 -15.77 21.61 0.75
N ASP A 10 -16.96 21.77 1.37
CA ASP A 10 -17.33 21.00 2.56
C ASP A 10 -17.47 19.53 2.24
N TYR A 11 -18.04 19.19 1.07
CA TYR A 11 -18.16 17.81 0.58
C TYR A 11 -16.78 17.16 0.41
N ILE A 12 -15.85 17.86 -0.27
CA ILE A 12 -14.48 17.37 -0.47
C ILE A 12 -13.78 17.20 0.89
N GLY A 13 -13.88 18.20 1.78
CA GLY A 13 -13.28 18.15 3.10
C GLY A 13 -13.79 16.98 3.95
N HIS A 14 -15.10 16.72 3.91
CA HIS A 14 -15.72 15.62 4.66
C HIS A 14 -15.18 14.24 4.23
N HIS A 15 -15.02 14.00 2.92
CA HIS A 15 -14.54 12.71 2.39
C HIS A 15 -13.02 12.50 2.56
N LEU A 16 -12.25 13.56 2.81
CA LEU A 16 -10.81 13.45 3.07
C LEU A 16 -10.48 13.26 4.55
N ASN A 17 -11.46 13.38 5.44
CA ASN A 17 -11.25 13.20 6.88
C ASN A 17 -11.23 11.72 7.26
N ASN A 18 -10.24 11.34 8.07
CA ASN A 18 -10.12 10.00 8.64
C ASN A 18 -10.79 9.92 10.01
N LEU A 19 -11.26 8.74 10.38
CA LEU A 19 -11.67 8.43 11.75
C LEU A 19 -10.42 8.28 12.63
N GLN A 20 -10.13 9.28 13.45
CA GLN A 20 -8.90 9.36 14.25
C GLN A 20 -9.16 9.04 15.72
N LEU A 21 -8.26 8.25 16.32
CA LEU A 21 -8.18 8.00 17.75
C LEU A 21 -6.96 8.71 18.33
N ASP A 22 -7.15 9.53 19.35
CA ASP A 22 -6.04 10.04 20.15
C ASP A 22 -5.59 8.98 21.17
N LEU A 23 -4.33 8.55 21.04
CA LEU A 23 -3.74 7.52 21.92
C LEU A 23 -3.46 8.04 23.34
N ARG A 24 -3.54 9.33 23.59
CA ARG A 24 -3.35 9.92 24.95
C ARG A 24 -4.64 9.87 25.76
N THR A 25 -5.76 10.18 25.10
CA THR A 25 -7.07 10.30 25.75
C THR A 25 -7.95 9.09 25.51
N PHE A 26 -7.56 8.20 24.58
CA PHE A 26 -8.37 7.07 24.08
C PHE A 26 -9.77 7.48 23.62
N SER A 27 -9.90 8.71 23.10
CA SER A 27 -11.15 9.24 22.56
C SER A 27 -11.07 9.47 21.07
N LEU A 28 -12.23 9.35 20.39
CA LEU A 28 -12.34 9.72 18.98
C LEU A 28 -12.16 11.23 18.85
N VAL A 29 -11.33 11.63 17.90
CA VAL A 29 -11.05 13.05 17.59
C VAL A 29 -12.17 13.57 16.69
N ASP A 30 -12.70 14.74 17.03
CA ASP A 30 -13.67 15.43 16.17
C ASP A 30 -12.94 15.96 14.92
N PRO A 31 -13.35 15.53 13.69
CA PRO A 31 -12.69 15.91 12.46
C PRO A 31 -12.64 17.43 12.21
N HIS A 32 -13.55 18.19 12.82
CA HIS A 32 -13.66 19.65 12.61
C HIS A 32 -12.80 20.49 13.55
N ASN A 33 -12.36 19.95 14.69
CA ASN A 33 -11.75 20.73 15.77
C ASN A 33 -10.28 20.42 16.07
N HIS A 34 -9.70 19.37 15.48
CA HIS A 34 -8.33 18.98 15.82
C HIS A 34 -7.42 18.78 14.60
N THR A 35 -6.23 19.35 14.69
CA THR A 35 -5.12 19.03 13.78
C THR A 35 -4.53 17.67 14.17
N ALA A 36 -4.27 16.83 13.17
CA ALA A 36 -3.58 15.55 13.37
C ALA A 36 -2.26 15.78 14.14
N THR A 37 -2.09 15.10 15.27
CA THR A 37 -0.86 15.11 16.06
C THR A 37 -0.11 13.79 15.88
N PHE A 38 1.15 13.72 16.30
CA PHE A 38 1.93 12.47 16.24
C PHE A 38 1.27 11.30 17.00
N TRP A 39 0.37 11.58 17.95
CA TRP A 39 -0.32 10.58 18.76
C TRP A 39 -1.71 10.22 18.26
N THR A 40 -2.11 10.67 17.08
CA THR A 40 -3.38 10.28 16.46
C THR A 40 -3.19 9.09 15.54
N LEU A 41 -4.05 8.08 15.67
CA LEU A 41 -4.09 6.88 14.85
C LEU A 41 -5.33 6.89 13.95
N ASN A 42 -5.16 6.67 12.66
CA ASN A 42 -6.26 6.52 11.71
C ASN A 42 -6.81 5.08 11.81
N ILE A 43 -7.90 4.92 12.58
CA ILE A 43 -8.47 3.59 12.87
C ILE A 43 -9.12 2.99 11.63
N ASP A 44 -9.81 3.80 10.84
CA ASP A 44 -10.50 3.40 9.62
C ASP A 44 -9.54 2.76 8.60
N SER A 45 -8.47 3.47 8.24
CA SER A 45 -7.46 2.96 7.32
C SER A 45 -6.80 1.67 7.85
N MET A 46 -6.50 1.63 9.15
CA MET A 46 -5.91 0.46 9.78
C MET A 46 -6.89 -0.72 9.81
N PHE A 47 -8.16 -0.47 10.15
CA PHE A 47 -9.20 -1.50 10.17
C PHE A 47 -9.37 -2.15 8.79
N PHE A 48 -9.58 -1.34 7.74
CA PHE A 48 -9.74 -1.87 6.39
C PHE A 48 -8.49 -2.60 5.90
N SER A 49 -7.29 -2.09 6.18
CA SER A 49 -6.03 -2.76 5.82
C SER A 49 -5.93 -4.14 6.46
N VAL A 50 -6.21 -4.27 7.77
CA VAL A 50 -6.16 -5.55 8.50
C VAL A 50 -7.25 -6.51 8.02
N VAL A 51 -8.48 -6.03 7.83
CA VAL A 51 -9.60 -6.86 7.34
C VAL A 51 -9.30 -7.42 5.97
N LEU A 52 -8.77 -6.62 5.04
CA LEU A 52 -8.39 -7.08 3.70
C LEU A 52 -7.23 -8.10 3.75
N GLY A 53 -6.25 -7.90 4.64
CA GLY A 53 -5.18 -8.87 4.87
C GLY A 53 -5.70 -10.20 5.41
N LEU A 54 -6.61 -10.17 6.38
CA LEU A 54 -7.24 -11.38 6.92
C LEU A 54 -8.13 -12.07 5.88
N LEU A 55 -8.88 -11.31 5.08
CA LEU A 55 -9.69 -11.82 3.97
C LEU A 55 -8.82 -12.58 2.96
N PHE A 56 -7.70 -11.96 2.54
CA PHE A 56 -6.71 -12.59 1.68
C PHE A 56 -6.21 -13.91 2.26
N LEU A 57 -5.75 -13.90 3.51
CA LEU A 57 -5.23 -15.10 4.17
C LEU A 57 -6.29 -16.20 4.29
N ALA A 58 -7.53 -15.84 4.65
CA ALA A 58 -8.64 -16.78 4.76
C ALA A 58 -8.98 -17.41 3.41
N MET A 59 -9.01 -16.60 2.34
CA MET A 59 -9.30 -17.03 0.97
C MET A 59 -8.24 -18.01 0.46
N PHE A 60 -6.95 -17.65 0.58
CA PHE A 60 -5.85 -18.52 0.13
C PHE A 60 -5.76 -19.80 0.98
N ARG A 61 -5.94 -19.71 2.30
CA ARG A 61 -5.99 -20.87 3.19
C ARG A 61 -7.14 -21.82 2.84
N SER A 62 -8.32 -21.28 2.51
CA SER A 62 -9.49 -22.08 2.12
C SER A 62 -9.22 -22.89 0.86
N VAL A 63 -8.59 -22.27 -0.16
CA VAL A 63 -8.20 -22.94 -1.38
C VAL A 63 -7.10 -23.97 -1.12
N ALA A 64 -6.05 -23.59 -0.37
CA ALA A 64 -4.94 -24.50 -0.08
C ALA A 64 -5.40 -25.79 0.65
N LYS A 65 -6.40 -25.69 1.56
CA LYS A 65 -6.96 -26.87 2.24
C LYS A 65 -7.78 -27.79 1.34
N LYS A 66 -8.38 -27.25 0.28
CA LYS A 66 -9.24 -27.97 -0.65
C LYS A 66 -8.55 -28.30 -1.98
N ALA A 67 -7.28 -27.93 -2.12
CA ALA A 67 -6.52 -28.16 -3.34
C ALA A 67 -6.41 -29.66 -3.64
N THR A 68 -6.76 -30.05 -4.86
CA THR A 68 -6.71 -31.41 -5.36
C THR A 68 -5.76 -31.51 -6.55
N SER A 69 -5.12 -32.66 -6.74
CA SER A 69 -4.28 -32.93 -7.90
C SER A 69 -5.08 -33.27 -9.18
N GLY A 70 -6.41 -33.31 -9.07
CA GLY A 70 -7.31 -33.53 -10.20
C GLY A 70 -7.61 -32.21 -10.96
N VAL A 71 -8.72 -32.22 -11.72
CA VAL A 71 -9.15 -30.98 -12.43
C VAL A 71 -9.54 -29.91 -11.42
N PRO A 72 -8.83 -28.77 -11.38
CA PRO A 72 -9.09 -27.71 -10.39
C PRO A 72 -10.42 -27.00 -10.69
N GLY A 73 -11.13 -26.61 -9.64
CA GLY A 73 -12.31 -25.74 -9.75
C GLY A 73 -11.91 -24.32 -10.19
N LYS A 74 -12.83 -23.57 -10.78
CA LYS A 74 -12.59 -22.19 -11.30
C LYS A 74 -11.89 -21.27 -10.30
N PHE A 75 -12.27 -21.32 -9.04
CA PHE A 75 -11.68 -20.49 -7.99
C PHE A 75 -10.27 -20.92 -7.62
N GLN A 76 -10.01 -22.24 -7.58
CA GLN A 76 -8.66 -22.78 -7.38
C GLN A 76 -7.75 -22.38 -8.56
N THR A 77 -8.21 -22.50 -9.80
CA THR A 77 -7.48 -22.08 -11.00
C THR A 77 -7.10 -20.60 -10.95
N PHE A 78 -8.02 -19.75 -10.51
CA PHE A 78 -7.76 -18.31 -10.36
C PHE A 78 -6.64 -18.03 -9.35
N ILE A 79 -6.68 -18.67 -8.18
CA ILE A 79 -5.63 -18.51 -7.16
C ILE A 79 -4.28 -19.08 -7.66
N GLU A 80 -4.28 -20.25 -8.29
CA GLU A 80 -3.07 -20.86 -8.86
C GLU A 80 -2.46 -19.99 -9.96
N MET A 81 -3.27 -19.31 -10.77
CA MET A 81 -2.81 -18.36 -11.79
C MET A 81 -2.09 -17.16 -11.15
N ILE A 82 -2.63 -16.60 -10.08
CA ILE A 82 -1.97 -15.51 -9.33
C ILE A 82 -0.64 -15.98 -8.74
N ILE A 83 -0.63 -17.16 -8.12
CA ILE A 83 0.58 -17.75 -7.54
C ILE A 83 1.63 -18.00 -8.63
N GLY A 84 1.21 -18.56 -9.77
CA GLY A 84 2.09 -18.82 -10.91
C GLY A 84 2.69 -17.54 -11.48
N PHE A 85 1.89 -16.50 -11.63
CA PHE A 85 2.34 -15.17 -12.09
C PHE A 85 3.39 -14.56 -11.15
N VAL A 86 3.12 -14.54 -9.85
CA VAL A 86 4.06 -14.00 -8.86
C VAL A 86 5.33 -14.86 -8.77
N HIS A 87 5.18 -16.18 -8.79
CA HIS A 87 6.33 -17.12 -8.76
C HIS A 87 7.23 -16.95 -9.98
N GLY A 88 6.65 -16.79 -11.18
CA GLY A 88 7.39 -16.47 -12.40
C GLY A 88 8.17 -15.17 -12.26
N SER A 89 7.51 -14.10 -11.82
CA SER A 89 8.15 -12.80 -11.60
C SER A 89 9.30 -12.87 -10.59
N VAL A 90 9.13 -13.63 -9.50
CA VAL A 90 10.21 -13.83 -8.52
C VAL A 90 11.37 -14.59 -9.13
N LYS A 91 11.11 -15.66 -9.89
CA LYS A 91 12.15 -16.48 -10.52
C LYS A 91 12.99 -15.68 -11.54
N ASP A 92 12.36 -14.75 -12.26
CA ASP A 92 13.03 -13.93 -13.26
C ASP A 92 13.91 -12.82 -12.64
N MET A 93 13.57 -12.35 -11.43
CA MET A 93 14.24 -11.21 -10.80
C MET A 93 15.11 -11.57 -9.59
N TYR A 94 14.89 -12.73 -8.97
CA TYR A 94 15.62 -13.15 -7.79
C TYR A 94 16.34 -14.47 -8.02
N HIS A 95 17.68 -14.44 -8.01
CA HIS A 95 18.54 -15.60 -8.26
C HIS A 95 19.09 -16.25 -6.97
N GLY A 96 18.70 -15.72 -5.79
CA GLY A 96 19.11 -16.25 -4.49
C GLY A 96 18.31 -17.48 -4.04
N LYS A 97 18.74 -18.08 -2.92
CA LYS A 97 18.15 -19.33 -2.38
C LYS A 97 17.09 -19.10 -1.28
N SER A 98 16.56 -17.89 -1.12
CA SER A 98 15.60 -17.61 -0.04
C SER A 98 14.20 -18.14 -0.39
N LYS A 99 13.66 -18.97 0.53
CA LYS A 99 12.27 -19.49 0.42
C LYS A 99 11.19 -18.49 0.84
N VAL A 100 11.58 -17.34 1.40
CA VAL A 100 10.65 -16.35 1.98
C VAL A 100 10.21 -15.31 0.95
N ILE A 101 11.02 -15.06 -0.08
CA ILE A 101 10.77 -13.95 -1.03
C ILE A 101 9.51 -14.20 -1.86
N ALA A 102 9.26 -15.42 -2.33
CA ALA A 102 8.07 -15.71 -3.13
C ALA A 102 6.75 -15.57 -2.32
N PRO A 103 6.60 -16.10 -1.09
CA PRO A 103 5.45 -15.82 -0.25
C PRO A 103 5.30 -14.35 0.13
N LEU A 104 6.40 -13.64 0.38
CA LEU A 104 6.39 -12.21 0.68
C LEU A 104 5.88 -11.39 -0.53
N ALA A 105 6.42 -11.66 -1.72
CA ALA A 105 6.00 -11.02 -2.96
C ALA A 105 4.50 -11.23 -3.24
N LEU A 106 4.01 -12.46 -3.03
CA LEU A 106 2.59 -12.80 -3.16
C LEU A 106 1.73 -12.00 -2.16
N THR A 107 2.16 -11.96 -0.90
CA THR A 107 1.44 -11.23 0.15
C THR A 107 1.37 -9.74 -0.18
N VAL A 108 2.49 -9.13 -0.54
CA VAL A 108 2.57 -7.71 -0.91
C VAL A 108 1.69 -7.43 -2.13
N PHE A 109 1.80 -8.23 -3.18
CA PHE A 109 1.02 -8.03 -4.41
C PHE A 109 -0.48 -8.07 -4.15
N VAL A 110 -0.97 -9.15 -3.52
CA VAL A 110 -2.41 -9.33 -3.31
C VAL A 110 -2.95 -8.35 -2.28
N TRP A 111 -2.22 -8.08 -1.21
CA TRP A 111 -2.67 -7.14 -0.18
C TRP A 111 -2.75 -5.71 -0.71
N VAL A 112 -1.70 -5.23 -1.41
CA VAL A 112 -1.73 -3.89 -2.04
C VAL A 112 -2.83 -3.82 -3.10
N PHE A 113 -2.98 -4.86 -3.92
CA PHE A 113 -4.06 -4.92 -4.92
C PHE A 113 -5.45 -4.78 -4.29
N LEU A 114 -5.71 -5.53 -3.20
CA LEU A 114 -7.00 -5.45 -2.50
C LEU A 114 -7.24 -4.08 -1.86
N MET A 115 -6.20 -3.48 -1.24
CA MET A 115 -6.32 -2.12 -0.68
C MET A 115 -6.63 -1.09 -1.76
N ASN A 116 -5.96 -1.17 -2.90
CA ASN A 116 -6.19 -0.27 -4.03
C ASN A 116 -7.56 -0.50 -4.69
N LEU A 117 -8.04 -1.75 -4.70
CA LEU A 117 -9.34 -2.11 -5.26
C LEU A 117 -10.50 -1.44 -4.50
N MET A 118 -10.32 -1.11 -3.24
CA MET A 118 -11.32 -0.39 -2.44
C MET A 118 -11.65 0.99 -3.03
N ASP A 119 -10.73 1.60 -3.77
CA ASP A 119 -10.93 2.91 -4.41
C ASP A 119 -11.92 2.90 -5.60
N LEU A 120 -12.28 1.71 -6.08
CA LEU A 120 -13.34 1.55 -7.09
C LEU A 120 -14.75 1.46 -6.51
N LEU A 121 -14.88 1.35 -5.19
CA LEU A 121 -16.18 1.38 -4.55
C LEU A 121 -16.78 2.79 -4.63
N PRO A 122 -18.11 2.92 -4.80
CA PRO A 122 -18.73 4.24 -4.78
C PRO A 122 -18.39 4.99 -3.50
N ILE A 123 -17.90 6.23 -3.64
CA ILE A 123 -17.33 7.05 -2.55
C ILE A 123 -18.29 7.19 -1.39
N ASP A 124 -19.58 7.41 -1.66
CA ASP A 124 -20.61 7.64 -0.65
C ASP A 124 -21.13 6.34 0.01
N PHE A 125 -20.88 5.16 -0.58
CA PHE A 125 -21.57 3.92 -0.19
C PHE A 125 -21.18 3.45 1.23
N LEU A 126 -19.90 3.29 1.49
CA LEU A 126 -19.42 2.82 2.81
C LEU A 126 -19.43 3.93 3.88
N PRO A 127 -19.06 5.18 3.58
CA PRO A 127 -19.23 6.28 4.51
C PRO A 127 -20.67 6.48 4.93
N TRP A 128 -21.64 6.38 4.01
CA TRP A 128 -23.08 6.46 4.33
C TRP A 128 -23.51 5.34 5.32
N ILE A 129 -23.04 4.11 5.12
CA ILE A 129 -23.29 3.00 6.05
C ILE A 129 -22.67 3.32 7.43
N GLY A 130 -21.43 3.83 7.45
CA GLY A 130 -20.75 4.22 8.67
C GLY A 130 -21.50 5.27 9.47
N GLU A 131 -21.97 6.31 8.80
CA GLU A 131 -22.70 7.42 9.42
C GLU A 131 -24.10 7.02 9.91
N HIS A 132 -24.91 6.35 9.06
CA HIS A 132 -26.32 6.06 9.36
C HIS A 132 -26.54 4.80 10.19
N ILE A 133 -25.65 3.81 10.11
CA ILE A 133 -25.82 2.54 10.84
C ILE A 133 -24.93 2.49 12.08
N LEU A 134 -23.67 2.97 11.96
CA LEU A 134 -22.68 2.88 13.04
C LEU A 134 -22.53 4.20 13.80
N GLY A 135 -23.11 5.31 13.34
CA GLY A 135 -23.00 6.64 13.98
C GLY A 135 -21.58 7.21 13.98
N LEU A 136 -20.76 6.85 13.00
CA LEU A 136 -19.36 7.30 12.91
C LEU A 136 -19.30 8.69 12.26
N PRO A 137 -18.49 9.63 12.79
CA PRO A 137 -18.43 11.00 12.29
C PRO A 137 -17.69 11.14 10.96
N ALA A 138 -16.82 10.20 10.63
CA ALA A 138 -16.10 10.12 9.37
C ALA A 138 -15.68 8.67 9.12
N LEU A 139 -15.55 8.25 7.86
CA LEU A 139 -15.06 6.92 7.51
C LEU A 139 -14.36 6.99 6.15
N ARG A 140 -13.05 6.80 6.15
CA ARG A 140 -12.26 6.68 4.94
C ARG A 140 -11.98 5.22 4.63
N VAL A 141 -12.31 4.79 3.42
CA VAL A 141 -12.39 3.37 3.07
C VAL A 141 -11.14 2.84 2.39
N VAL A 142 -10.32 3.73 1.81
CA VAL A 142 -9.14 3.37 1.00
C VAL A 142 -7.87 3.43 1.84
N PRO A 143 -7.33 2.29 2.34
CA PRO A 143 -6.15 2.31 3.21
C PRO A 143 -4.89 2.79 2.50
N SER A 144 -4.75 2.50 1.20
CA SER A 144 -3.58 2.90 0.41
C SER A 144 -3.55 4.39 0.05
N ALA A 145 -4.63 5.13 0.28
CA ALA A 145 -4.68 6.58 0.20
C ALA A 145 -4.31 7.26 1.54
N ASP A 146 -3.90 6.49 2.56
CA ASP A 146 -3.31 6.98 3.81
C ASP A 146 -1.78 6.84 3.77
N VAL A 147 -1.07 7.96 3.92
CA VAL A 147 0.39 8.01 3.91
C VAL A 147 1.01 7.16 5.03
N ASN A 148 0.34 7.06 6.19
CA ASN A 148 0.83 6.28 7.32
C ASN A 148 0.87 4.78 6.98
N ILE A 149 -0.17 4.26 6.31
CA ILE A 149 -0.23 2.86 5.88
C ILE A 149 0.82 2.57 4.82
N THR A 150 0.92 3.41 3.79
CA THR A 150 1.85 3.17 2.68
C THR A 150 3.32 3.30 3.08
N LEU A 151 3.66 4.28 3.92
CA LEU A 151 5.01 4.41 4.46
C LEU A 151 5.34 3.30 5.45
N SER A 152 4.38 2.83 6.27
CA SER A 152 4.59 1.70 7.17
C SER A 152 4.90 0.41 6.41
N MET A 153 4.20 0.15 5.30
CA MET A 153 4.50 -0.99 4.43
C MET A 153 5.88 -0.87 3.79
N ALA A 154 6.22 0.30 3.27
CA ALA A 154 7.52 0.57 2.69
C ALA A 154 8.65 0.45 3.72
N LEU A 155 8.41 0.90 4.96
CA LEU A 155 9.34 0.72 6.09
C LEU A 155 9.51 -0.75 6.46
N GLY A 156 8.45 -1.55 6.42
CA GLY A 156 8.52 -3.00 6.59
C GLY A 156 9.44 -3.66 5.56
N VAL A 157 9.30 -3.28 4.27
CA VAL A 157 10.21 -3.73 3.20
C VAL A 157 11.64 -3.26 3.47
N PHE A 158 11.83 -2.03 3.93
CA PHE A 158 13.15 -1.49 4.26
C PHE A 158 13.86 -2.26 5.39
N ILE A 159 13.14 -2.60 6.45
CA ILE A 159 13.67 -3.45 7.53
C ILE A 159 14.11 -4.80 6.98
N LEU A 160 13.35 -5.39 6.07
CA LEU A 160 13.73 -6.64 5.41
C LEU A 160 14.98 -6.47 4.53
N ILE A 161 15.12 -5.37 3.80
CA ILE A 161 16.32 -5.06 3.01
C ILE A 161 17.54 -5.03 3.91
N ILE A 162 17.49 -4.29 5.03
CA ILE A 162 18.60 -4.21 5.99
C ILE A 162 18.90 -5.60 6.58
N PHE A 163 17.86 -6.33 6.98
CA PHE A 163 18.01 -7.67 7.55
C PHE A 163 18.71 -8.62 6.58
N TYR A 164 18.29 -8.66 5.30
CA TYR A 164 18.91 -9.52 4.30
C TYR A 164 20.34 -9.07 3.96
N SER A 165 20.60 -7.75 3.85
CA SER A 165 21.96 -7.24 3.65
C SER A 165 22.91 -7.68 4.77
N ILE A 166 22.48 -7.55 6.03
CA ILE A 166 23.29 -7.98 7.18
C ILE A 166 23.44 -9.50 7.22
N LYS A 167 22.39 -10.25 6.90
CA LYS A 167 22.41 -11.72 6.93
C LYS A 167 23.33 -12.32 5.87
N MET A 168 23.41 -11.71 4.69
CA MET A 168 24.20 -12.23 3.56
C MET A 168 25.63 -11.71 3.59
N LYS A 169 25.83 -10.41 3.82
CA LYS A 169 27.15 -9.76 3.77
C LYS A 169 27.84 -9.69 5.16
N GLY A 170 27.09 -9.97 6.23
CA GLY A 170 27.53 -9.72 7.61
C GLY A 170 27.53 -8.23 7.96
N VAL A 171 27.60 -7.91 9.26
CA VAL A 171 27.62 -6.51 9.72
C VAL A 171 28.82 -5.74 9.15
N GLY A 172 29.99 -6.38 9.13
CA GLY A 172 31.22 -5.77 8.58
C GLY A 172 31.12 -5.48 7.07
N GLY A 173 30.53 -6.40 6.29
CA GLY A 173 30.31 -6.21 4.86
C GLY A 173 29.33 -5.06 4.58
N PHE A 174 28.24 -4.99 5.34
CA PHE A 174 27.26 -3.91 5.22
C PHE A 174 27.86 -2.54 5.56
N VAL A 175 28.62 -2.43 6.64
CA VAL A 175 29.32 -1.19 7.00
C VAL A 175 30.36 -0.81 5.94
N LYS A 176 31.10 -1.79 5.42
CA LYS A 176 32.07 -1.56 4.33
C LYS A 176 31.41 -1.05 3.06
N GLU A 177 30.26 -1.60 2.69
CA GLU A 177 29.45 -1.13 1.55
C GLU A 177 29.06 0.34 1.72
N LEU A 178 28.52 0.72 2.90
CA LEU A 178 28.14 2.10 3.19
C LEU A 178 29.32 3.10 3.22
N THR A 179 30.52 2.63 3.57
CA THR A 179 31.68 3.53 3.81
C THR A 179 32.67 3.56 2.66
N MET A 180 32.79 2.46 1.89
CA MET A 180 33.81 2.31 0.84
C MET A 180 33.24 2.30 -0.57
N GLN A 181 31.94 2.46 -0.75
CA GLN A 181 31.31 2.62 -2.07
C GLN A 181 30.66 3.99 -2.16
N PRO A 182 30.69 4.67 -3.33
CA PRO A 182 31.37 4.28 -4.59
C PRO A 182 32.89 4.51 -4.60
N PHE A 183 33.44 5.30 -3.69
CA PHE A 183 34.86 5.66 -3.68
C PHE A 183 35.63 4.82 -2.64
N ASN A 184 36.47 3.90 -3.09
CA ASN A 184 37.28 3.03 -2.24
C ASN A 184 38.52 3.75 -1.69
N HIS A 185 38.34 4.86 -0.94
CA HIS A 185 39.41 5.61 -0.29
C HIS A 185 38.95 6.19 1.03
N TRP A 186 39.75 6.06 2.08
CA TRP A 186 39.38 6.46 3.43
C TRP A 186 38.96 7.93 3.57
N ALA A 187 39.53 8.85 2.78
CA ALA A 187 39.20 10.28 2.81
C ALA A 187 37.76 10.56 2.31
N PHE A 188 37.16 9.65 1.53
CA PHE A 188 35.80 9.79 1.00
C PHE A 188 34.72 9.11 1.84
N ILE A 189 35.07 8.51 2.99
CA ILE A 189 34.10 7.88 3.89
C ILE A 189 32.89 8.78 4.20
N PRO A 190 33.02 10.07 4.59
CA PRO A 190 31.87 10.90 4.87
C PRO A 190 31.01 11.17 3.62
N VAL A 191 31.62 11.28 2.45
CA VAL A 191 30.90 11.46 1.19
C VAL A 191 30.14 10.18 0.80
N ASN A 192 30.79 9.03 0.89
CA ASN A 192 30.16 7.73 0.62
C ASN A 192 29.00 7.47 1.56
N LEU A 193 29.16 7.74 2.85
CA LEU A 193 28.10 7.55 3.85
C LEU A 193 26.87 8.41 3.54
N ILE A 194 27.07 9.66 3.08
CA ILE A 194 25.95 10.52 2.68
C ILE A 194 25.30 9.98 1.41
N LEU A 195 26.08 9.66 0.38
CA LEU A 195 25.55 9.18 -0.91
C LEU A 195 24.78 7.85 -0.73
N GLU A 196 25.40 6.86 -0.07
CA GLU A 196 24.82 5.54 0.12
C GLU A 196 23.67 5.58 1.14
N GLY A 197 23.78 6.42 2.18
CA GLY A 197 22.69 6.66 3.13
C GLY A 197 21.46 7.28 2.48
N VAL A 198 21.64 8.29 1.64
CA VAL A 198 20.54 8.91 0.86
C VAL A 198 19.94 7.88 -0.11
N SER A 199 20.78 7.12 -0.83
CA SER A 199 20.34 6.06 -1.74
C SER A 199 19.50 5.02 -1.00
N LEU A 200 19.96 4.55 0.15
CA LEU A 200 19.30 3.54 0.98
C LEU A 200 17.95 4.04 1.50
N LEU A 201 17.89 5.28 2.02
CA LEU A 201 16.66 5.89 2.55
C LEU A 201 15.67 6.27 1.45
N SER A 202 16.12 6.61 0.26
CA SER A 202 15.25 6.98 -0.87
C SER A 202 14.40 5.80 -1.35
N LYS A 203 14.87 4.56 -1.21
CA LYS A 203 14.16 3.34 -1.63
C LYS A 203 12.79 3.20 -0.94
N PRO A 204 12.68 3.17 0.41
CA PRO A 204 11.37 3.06 1.08
C PRO A 204 10.50 4.31 0.89
N ILE A 205 11.10 5.50 0.91
CA ILE A 205 10.36 6.75 0.72
C ILE A 205 9.71 6.78 -0.65
N SER A 206 10.47 6.50 -1.71
CA SER A 206 9.95 6.46 -3.08
C SER A 206 8.87 5.39 -3.25
N LEU A 207 9.04 4.20 -2.62
CA LEU A 207 8.09 3.10 -2.69
C LEU A 207 6.76 3.47 -2.04
N GLY A 208 6.79 4.01 -0.81
CA GLY A 208 5.60 4.39 -0.05
C GLY A 208 4.87 5.59 -0.65
N LEU A 209 5.61 6.65 -1.02
CA LEU A 209 5.01 7.84 -1.61
C LEU A 209 4.44 7.60 -3.01
N ARG A 210 4.99 6.67 -3.78
CA ARG A 210 4.43 6.30 -5.09
C ARG A 210 3.06 5.64 -4.94
N LEU A 211 2.93 4.70 -3.99
CA LEU A 211 1.65 4.04 -3.71
C LEU A 211 0.63 5.06 -3.22
N PHE A 212 0.99 5.84 -2.19
CA PHE A 212 0.13 6.90 -1.66
C PHE A 212 -0.31 7.90 -2.74
N GLY A 213 0.65 8.47 -3.49
CA GLY A 213 0.37 9.53 -4.46
C GLY A 213 -0.58 9.09 -5.56
N ASN A 214 -0.42 7.87 -6.08
CA ASN A 214 -1.29 7.36 -7.14
C ASN A 214 -2.71 7.10 -6.62
N MET A 215 -2.87 6.53 -5.41
CA MET A 215 -4.19 6.23 -4.86
C MET A 215 -4.89 7.48 -4.36
N TYR A 216 -4.19 8.35 -3.64
CA TYR A 216 -4.74 9.62 -3.19
C TYR A 216 -5.19 10.53 -4.34
N ALA A 217 -4.39 10.62 -5.41
CA ALA A 217 -4.78 11.36 -6.61
C ALA A 217 -6.00 10.74 -7.31
N GLY A 218 -6.08 9.41 -7.36
CA GLY A 218 -7.22 8.67 -7.91
C GLY A 218 -8.51 8.95 -7.16
N GLU A 219 -8.48 8.76 -5.84
CA GLU A 219 -9.59 9.06 -4.93
C GLU A 219 -10.06 10.51 -5.05
N LEU A 220 -9.10 11.46 -5.09
CA LEU A 220 -9.40 12.88 -5.16
C LEU A 220 -10.12 13.25 -6.47
N ILE A 221 -9.78 12.61 -7.60
CA ILE A 221 -10.48 12.83 -8.87
C ILE A 221 -11.92 12.30 -8.79
N PHE A 222 -12.17 11.14 -8.20
CA PHE A 222 -13.53 10.65 -7.98
C PHE A 222 -14.35 11.60 -7.10
N ILE A 223 -13.77 12.08 -5.99
CA ILE A 223 -14.42 13.06 -5.10
C ILE A 223 -14.74 14.36 -5.84
N LEU A 224 -13.82 14.86 -6.68
CA LEU A 224 -14.02 16.08 -7.47
C LEU A 224 -15.14 15.90 -8.51
N ILE A 225 -15.19 14.76 -9.19
CA ILE A 225 -16.28 14.47 -10.14
C ILE A 225 -17.63 14.43 -9.41
N ALA A 226 -17.69 13.79 -8.23
CA ALA A 226 -18.91 13.69 -7.43
C ALA A 226 -19.35 15.04 -6.86
N GLY A 227 -18.40 15.88 -6.40
CA GLY A 227 -18.68 17.15 -5.75
C GLY A 227 -18.96 18.32 -6.71
N LEU A 228 -18.40 18.31 -7.93
CA LEU A 228 -18.50 19.43 -8.86
C LEU A 228 -19.54 19.23 -9.96
N LEU A 229 -19.86 17.99 -10.32
CA LEU A 229 -20.76 17.69 -11.41
C LEU A 229 -22.17 17.32 -10.92
N PRO A 230 -23.23 17.74 -11.62
CA PRO A 230 -24.58 17.30 -11.31
C PRO A 230 -24.68 15.79 -11.51
N TRP A 231 -25.45 15.11 -10.65
CA TRP A 231 -25.57 13.64 -10.56
C TRP A 231 -25.80 12.94 -11.91
N TRP A 232 -26.56 13.55 -12.81
CA TRP A 232 -26.94 13.00 -14.13
C TRP A 232 -25.77 13.02 -15.13
N SER A 233 -24.72 13.85 -14.93
CA SER A 233 -23.55 13.97 -15.82
C SER A 233 -22.28 13.29 -15.27
N GLN A 234 -22.27 12.92 -14.00
CA GLN A 234 -21.09 12.32 -13.34
C GLN A 234 -20.56 11.06 -14.06
N TRP A 235 -21.46 10.23 -14.59
CA TRP A 235 -21.10 8.99 -15.27
C TRP A 235 -20.20 9.20 -16.49
N VAL A 236 -20.32 10.35 -17.17
CA VAL A 236 -19.53 10.69 -18.37
C VAL A 236 -18.03 10.75 -18.05
N LEU A 237 -17.66 11.22 -16.86
CA LEU A 237 -16.26 11.27 -16.41
C LEU A 237 -15.90 10.11 -15.48
N ASN A 238 -16.82 9.64 -14.65
CA ASN A 238 -16.55 8.53 -13.74
C ASN A 238 -16.22 7.22 -14.47
N VAL A 239 -16.96 6.90 -15.55
CA VAL A 239 -16.72 5.62 -16.25
C VAL A 239 -15.35 5.58 -16.94
N PRO A 240 -14.95 6.57 -17.77
CA PRO A 240 -13.60 6.58 -18.33
C PRO A 240 -12.50 6.63 -17.25
N TRP A 241 -12.70 7.40 -16.19
CA TRP A 241 -11.76 7.47 -15.09
C TRP A 241 -11.63 6.14 -14.35
N ALA A 242 -12.73 5.46 -14.02
CA ALA A 242 -12.71 4.15 -13.38
C ALA A 242 -12.00 3.10 -14.23
N ILE A 243 -12.21 3.08 -15.55
CA ILE A 243 -11.51 2.17 -16.48
C ILE A 243 -9.99 2.42 -16.42
N PHE A 244 -9.58 3.69 -16.49
CA PHE A 244 -8.16 4.06 -16.38
C PHE A 244 -7.61 3.73 -14.99
N HIS A 245 -8.38 3.96 -13.96
CA HIS A 245 -7.98 3.71 -12.57
C HIS A 245 -7.80 2.22 -12.25
N ILE A 246 -8.58 1.32 -12.86
CA ILE A 246 -8.36 -0.14 -12.77
C ILE A 246 -6.96 -0.52 -13.24
N LEU A 247 -6.48 0.10 -14.33
CA LEU A 247 -5.12 -0.10 -14.82
C LEU A 247 -4.09 0.41 -13.81
N ILE A 248 -4.30 1.60 -13.23
CA ILE A 248 -3.41 2.17 -12.20
C ILE A 248 -3.34 1.26 -10.98
N ILE A 249 -4.47 0.77 -10.46
CA ILE A 249 -4.57 -0.12 -9.30
C ILE A 249 -3.72 -1.39 -9.52
N THR A 250 -3.91 -2.03 -10.66
CA THR A 250 -3.20 -3.27 -10.99
C THR A 250 -1.70 -3.02 -11.18
N LEU A 251 -1.35 -2.00 -11.97
CA LEU A 251 0.03 -1.62 -12.23
C LEU A 251 0.77 -1.24 -10.94
N GLN A 252 0.11 -0.50 -10.04
CA GLN A 252 0.73 -0.05 -8.80
C GLN A 252 1.04 -1.23 -7.85
N ALA A 253 0.12 -2.20 -7.71
CA ALA A 253 0.36 -3.41 -6.93
C ALA A 253 1.53 -4.23 -7.52
N PHE A 254 1.58 -4.35 -8.85
CA PHE A 254 2.66 -5.02 -9.55
C PHE A 254 4.01 -4.31 -9.34
N ILE A 255 4.08 -2.98 -9.52
CA ILE A 255 5.30 -2.20 -9.34
C ILE A 255 5.80 -2.31 -7.88
N PHE A 256 4.90 -2.25 -6.89
CA PHE A 256 5.29 -2.37 -5.49
C PHE A 256 5.92 -3.74 -5.21
N MET A 257 5.33 -4.82 -5.72
CA MET A 257 5.86 -6.18 -5.64
C MET A 257 7.23 -6.29 -6.31
N VAL A 258 7.34 -5.85 -7.57
CA VAL A 258 8.58 -5.93 -8.36
C VAL A 258 9.72 -5.19 -7.68
N LEU A 259 9.49 -3.96 -7.23
CA LEU A 259 10.52 -3.20 -6.52
C LEU A 259 10.91 -3.84 -5.21
N THR A 260 9.98 -4.45 -4.48
CA THR A 260 10.28 -5.21 -3.27
C THR A 260 11.21 -6.38 -3.60
N ILE A 261 10.93 -7.15 -4.66
CA ILE A 261 11.78 -8.28 -5.09
C ILE A 261 13.17 -7.78 -5.50
N VAL A 262 13.22 -6.74 -6.34
CA VAL A 262 14.49 -6.17 -6.83
C VAL A 262 15.36 -5.66 -5.68
N TYR A 263 14.79 -4.92 -4.74
CA TYR A 263 15.54 -4.42 -3.59
C TYR A 263 16.06 -5.54 -2.69
N LEU A 264 15.28 -6.60 -2.51
CA LEU A 264 15.73 -7.77 -1.76
C LEU A 264 16.76 -8.60 -2.53
N SER A 265 16.69 -8.65 -3.87
CA SER A 265 17.71 -9.27 -4.71
C SER A 265 19.05 -8.54 -4.56
N MET A 266 19.04 -7.21 -4.74
CA MET A 266 20.25 -6.39 -4.57
C MET A 266 20.85 -6.52 -3.15
N ALA A 267 20.00 -6.60 -2.11
CA ALA A 267 20.43 -6.80 -0.74
C ALA A 267 21.05 -8.19 -0.50
N SER A 268 20.70 -9.17 -1.32
CA SER A 268 21.12 -10.57 -1.20
C SER A 268 22.34 -10.92 -2.07
N GLU A 269 22.76 -10.03 -2.98
CA GLU A 269 23.93 -10.23 -3.83
C GLU A 269 25.22 -10.03 -3.02
N GLU A 270 26.12 -11.02 -3.07
CA GLU A 270 27.48 -10.93 -2.55
C GLU A 270 28.35 -10.19 -3.59
N HIS A 271 28.96 -9.08 -3.22
CA HIS A 271 30.01 -8.38 -3.98
C HIS A 271 31.39 -8.73 -3.48
#